data_4804b294e5ca52f6159bc08f349754b3
#
_entry.id   4804b294e5ca52f6159bc08f349754b3
#
_cell.length_a   1.000
_cell.length_b   1.000
_cell.length_c   1.000
_cell.angle_alpha   90.00
_cell.angle_beta   90.00
_cell.angle_gamma   90.00
#
_symmetry.space_group_name_H-M   'P 1'
#
loop_
_entity.id
_entity.type
_entity.pdbx_description
1 polymer ?
#
loop_
_entity_poly.entity_id
_entity_poly.type
_entity_poly.pdbx_seq_one_letter_code
_entity_poly.pdbx_strand_id
1 'polypeptide(L)'
;MYYDPEAFPYLKEITRNYDTILAEFLNVADQRMKPMIDAHITTTGWKGFPLMSSGYRFRENWALCPKTTAIVENLPGLYAAGFYMLEPHTELPAHNNFPMDIYRMHMGLITPENCAFRVGKETKAWRKKEWLIFCPEVEHEGYNRAATRRVIFLIDVWKNPDRRPLRDRFLTWLGGVKIMMSRTAIGRRFLHFVSTNRVARRIVDWLTGRT
;
A
#
# COMPACT_ATOMS: atom_id res chain seq x y z
N MET A 1 11.33 -13.19 3.14
CA MET A 1 12.70 -12.60 3.05
C MET A 1 12.58 -11.10 2.97
N TYR A 2 13.21 -10.43 3.92
CA TYR A 2 13.25 -8.96 4.00
C TYR A 2 14.56 -8.43 3.45
N TYR A 3 14.53 -7.24 2.87
CA TYR A 3 15.71 -6.52 2.43
C TYR A 3 16.26 -5.63 3.55
N ASP A 4 17.56 -5.36 3.50
CA ASP A 4 18.23 -4.45 4.43
C ASP A 4 17.87 -2.99 4.11
N PRO A 5 17.34 -2.21 5.07
CA PRO A 5 17.05 -0.79 4.89
C PRO A 5 18.26 0.06 4.48
N GLU A 6 19.48 -0.33 4.86
CA GLU A 6 20.71 0.38 4.51
C GLU A 6 20.98 0.38 2.98
N ALA A 7 20.41 -0.57 2.23
CA ALA A 7 20.46 -0.58 0.77
C ALA A 7 19.65 0.56 0.11
N PHE A 8 18.87 1.31 0.89
CA PHE A 8 17.97 2.37 0.41
C PHE A 8 18.26 3.70 1.13
N PRO A 9 19.32 4.44 0.77
CA PRO A 9 19.79 5.62 1.51
C PRO A 9 18.72 6.71 1.71
N TYR A 10 17.76 6.86 0.78
CA TYR A 10 16.68 7.85 0.87
C TYR A 10 15.72 7.58 2.04
N LEU A 11 15.68 6.37 2.59
CA LEU A 11 14.85 6.05 3.76
C LEU A 11 15.32 6.80 5.00
N LYS A 12 16.61 7.13 5.11
CA LYS A 12 17.15 7.91 6.22
C LYS A 12 16.50 9.29 6.33
N GLU A 13 16.29 9.94 5.17
CA GLU A 13 15.62 11.25 5.14
C GLU A 13 14.15 11.14 5.52
N ILE A 14 13.45 10.12 5.05
CA ILE A 14 12.05 9.89 5.41
C ILE A 14 11.94 9.61 6.91
N THR A 15 12.85 8.80 7.47
CA THR A 15 12.88 8.49 8.91
C THR A 15 13.15 9.73 9.77
N ARG A 16 14.02 10.65 9.33
CA ARG A 16 14.25 11.94 10.03
C ARG A 16 12.97 12.77 10.13
N ASN A 17 12.10 12.67 9.15
CA ASN A 17 10.82 13.37 9.09
C ASN A 17 9.66 12.60 9.75
N TYR A 18 9.95 11.54 10.51
CA TYR A 18 8.94 10.68 11.15
C TYR A 18 7.88 11.47 11.92
N ASP A 19 8.29 12.42 12.76
CA ASP A 19 7.35 13.17 13.62
C ASP A 19 6.42 14.07 12.79
N THR A 20 6.90 14.61 11.69
CA THR A 20 6.09 15.35 10.71
C THR A 20 5.07 14.43 10.02
N ILE A 21 5.51 13.26 9.57
CA ILE A 21 4.66 12.26 8.90
C ILE A 21 3.58 11.75 9.86
N LEU A 22 3.96 11.46 11.12
CA LEU A 22 3.03 11.04 12.16
C LEU A 22 2.00 12.13 12.49
N ALA A 23 2.42 13.39 12.61
CA ALA A 23 1.51 14.50 12.89
C ALA A 23 0.47 14.68 11.77
N GLU A 24 0.88 14.63 10.49
CA GLU A 24 -0.06 14.72 9.37
C GLU A 24 -0.99 13.50 9.32
N PHE A 25 -0.48 12.28 9.62
CA PHE A 25 -1.35 11.12 9.77
C PHE A 25 -2.42 11.34 10.85
N LEU A 26 -2.04 11.81 12.03
CA LEU A 26 -2.98 12.02 13.16
C LEU A 26 -4.09 13.02 12.80
N ASN A 27 -3.81 14.03 11.98
CA ASN A 27 -4.81 15.01 11.51
C ASN A 27 -5.84 14.38 10.57
N VAL A 28 -5.55 13.27 9.91
CA VAL A 28 -6.47 12.63 8.95
C VAL A 28 -7.03 11.30 9.45
N ALA A 29 -6.47 10.74 10.54
CA ALA A 29 -6.67 9.35 10.96
C ALA A 29 -8.13 8.99 11.21
N ASP A 30 -8.87 9.82 11.93
CA ASP A 30 -10.21 9.43 12.41
C ASP A 30 -11.31 9.72 11.37
N GLN A 31 -11.10 10.64 10.46
CA GLN A 31 -12.14 11.10 9.52
C GLN A 31 -11.93 10.63 8.08
N ARG A 32 -10.70 10.32 7.69
CA ARG A 32 -10.33 10.13 6.28
C ARG A 32 -9.85 8.74 5.93
N MET A 33 -9.50 7.90 6.91
CA MET A 33 -9.14 6.51 6.67
C MET A 33 -10.35 5.72 6.16
N LYS A 34 -10.20 5.05 5.04
CA LYS A 34 -11.29 4.28 4.40
C LYS A 34 -10.95 2.79 4.41
N PRO A 35 -11.97 1.92 4.55
CA PRO A 35 -11.77 0.49 4.38
C PRO A 35 -11.07 0.20 3.05
N MET A 36 -10.05 -0.64 3.10
CA MET A 36 -9.42 -1.16 1.91
C MET A 36 -10.28 -2.30 1.37
N ILE A 37 -10.58 -2.22 0.08
CA ILE A 37 -11.36 -3.25 -0.62
C ILE A 37 -10.39 -3.95 -1.57
N ASP A 38 -10.07 -5.19 -1.27
CA ASP A 38 -9.38 -6.07 -2.18
C ASP A 38 -10.23 -7.32 -2.42
N ALA A 39 -10.32 -7.75 -3.68
CA ALA A 39 -11.16 -8.90 -4.05
C ALA A 39 -10.69 -10.23 -3.43
N HIS A 40 -9.44 -10.28 -2.98
CA HIS A 40 -8.80 -11.47 -2.43
C HIS A 40 -8.56 -11.40 -0.91
N ILE A 41 -8.82 -10.24 -0.30
CA ILE A 41 -8.58 -9.99 1.12
C ILE A 41 -9.90 -9.64 1.79
N THR A 42 -10.45 -10.60 2.54
CA THR A 42 -11.68 -10.39 3.31
C THR A 42 -11.31 -10.04 4.75
N THR A 43 -11.17 -8.75 5.02
CA THR A 43 -11.03 -8.24 6.38
C THR A 43 -11.68 -6.87 6.52
N THR A 44 -12.33 -6.61 7.64
CA THR A 44 -13.06 -5.36 7.91
C THR A 44 -12.20 -4.28 8.57
N GLY A 45 -11.14 -4.68 9.26
CA GLY A 45 -10.30 -3.79 10.07
C GLY A 45 -9.09 -3.19 9.31
N TRP A 46 -8.95 -3.45 8.02
CA TRP A 46 -7.88 -2.89 7.20
C TRP A 46 -8.34 -1.59 6.54
N LYS A 47 -7.66 -0.50 6.87
CA LYS A 47 -7.99 0.84 6.35
C LYS A 47 -6.77 1.50 5.72
N GLY A 48 -7.01 2.40 4.76
CA GLY A 48 -5.97 3.14 4.07
C GLY A 48 -6.33 4.60 3.79
N PHE A 49 -5.29 5.41 3.70
CA PHE A 49 -5.34 6.79 3.21
C PHE A 49 -4.21 6.95 2.18
N PRO A 50 -4.48 6.61 0.90
CA PRO A 50 -3.45 6.67 -0.13
C PRO A 50 -3.14 8.13 -0.49
N LEU A 51 -1.86 8.47 -0.56
CA LEU A 51 -1.36 9.70 -1.18
C LEU A 51 -1.14 9.45 -2.68
N MET A 52 -0.59 8.28 -3.02
CA MET A 52 -0.42 7.80 -4.39
C MET A 52 -0.72 6.31 -4.45
N SER A 53 -1.30 5.84 -5.55
CA SER A 53 -1.49 4.41 -5.82
C SER A 53 -1.48 4.18 -7.34
N SER A 54 -0.76 3.15 -7.81
CA SER A 54 -0.59 2.87 -9.24
C SER A 54 -0.18 4.11 -10.05
N GLY A 55 0.71 4.94 -9.49
CA GLY A 55 1.13 6.19 -10.11
C GLY A 55 0.07 7.31 -10.12
N TYR A 56 -1.17 7.03 -9.69
CA TYR A 56 -2.22 8.05 -9.56
C TYR A 56 -2.05 8.85 -8.27
N ARG A 57 -1.99 10.18 -8.38
CA ARG A 57 -1.85 11.12 -7.25
C ARG A 57 -3.23 11.54 -6.73
N PHE A 58 -3.52 11.28 -5.45
CA PHE A 58 -4.75 11.71 -4.79
C PHE A 58 -4.61 13.17 -4.32
N ARG A 59 -4.83 14.13 -5.21
CA ARG A 59 -4.56 15.56 -4.95
C ARG A 59 -5.23 16.10 -3.68
N GLU A 60 -6.44 15.64 -3.36
CA GLU A 60 -7.14 16.03 -2.13
C GLU A 60 -6.40 15.53 -0.88
N ASN A 61 -5.88 14.29 -0.92
CA ASN A 61 -5.11 13.73 0.17
C ASN A 61 -3.73 14.41 0.29
N TRP A 62 -3.15 14.81 -0.84
CA TRP A 62 -1.92 15.59 -0.87
C TRP A 62 -2.08 16.93 -0.16
N ALA A 63 -3.19 17.64 -0.40
CA ALA A 63 -3.49 18.90 0.25
C ALA A 63 -3.66 18.78 1.78
N LEU A 64 -4.04 17.59 2.27
CA LEU A 64 -4.17 17.29 3.70
C LEU A 64 -2.85 16.86 4.36
N CYS A 65 -1.87 16.38 3.57
CA CYS A 65 -0.57 15.92 4.04
C CYS A 65 0.57 16.52 3.19
N PRO A 66 0.67 17.87 3.11
CA PRO A 66 1.59 18.53 2.17
C PRO A 66 3.06 18.28 2.49
N LYS A 67 3.42 18.19 3.76
CA LYS A 67 4.81 17.93 4.19
C LYS A 67 5.23 16.48 3.88
N THR A 68 4.37 15.50 4.21
CA THR A 68 4.62 14.08 3.87
C THR A 68 4.74 13.92 2.36
N THR A 69 3.88 14.59 1.60
CA THR A 69 3.90 14.55 0.15
C THR A 69 5.20 15.11 -0.41
N ALA A 70 5.65 16.27 0.06
CA ALA A 70 6.92 16.88 -0.37
C ALA A 70 8.14 15.98 -0.10
N ILE A 71 8.11 15.20 0.99
CA ILE A 71 9.18 14.26 1.33
C ILE A 71 9.27 13.10 0.31
N VAL A 72 8.14 12.63 -0.22
CA VAL A 72 8.11 11.41 -1.04
C VAL A 72 7.91 11.64 -2.54
N GLU A 73 7.40 12.80 -2.96
CA GLU A 73 7.00 13.04 -4.35
C GLU A 73 8.14 12.89 -5.39
N ASN A 74 9.37 13.13 -4.98
CA ASN A 74 10.56 13.05 -5.82
C ASN A 74 11.34 11.73 -5.65
N LEU A 75 10.80 10.75 -4.92
CA LEU A 75 11.46 9.45 -4.78
C LEU A 75 11.57 8.75 -6.15
N PRO A 76 12.76 8.27 -6.52
CA PRO A 76 12.95 7.56 -7.76
C PRO A 76 12.02 6.34 -7.85
N GLY A 77 11.23 6.28 -8.91
CA GLY A 77 10.35 5.13 -9.14
C GLY A 77 9.15 5.03 -8.20
N LEU A 78 8.74 6.08 -7.53
CA LEU A 78 7.57 6.07 -6.66
C LEU A 78 6.34 5.56 -7.42
N TYR A 79 5.73 4.48 -6.90
CA TYR A 79 4.55 3.83 -7.45
C TYR A 79 3.32 3.99 -6.56
N ALA A 80 3.52 3.87 -5.25
CA ALA A 80 2.48 4.12 -4.25
C ALA A 80 3.08 4.72 -2.98
N ALA A 81 2.29 5.51 -2.26
CA ALA A 81 2.59 6.01 -0.91
C ALA A 81 1.30 6.28 -0.16
N GLY A 82 1.30 6.05 1.15
CA GLY A 82 0.13 6.36 1.99
C GLY A 82 0.21 5.75 3.38
N PHE A 83 -0.82 6.06 4.15
CA PHE A 83 -1.00 5.52 5.49
C PHE A 83 -1.90 4.29 5.45
N TYR A 84 -1.50 3.22 6.13
CA TYR A 84 -2.28 1.99 6.23
C TYR A 84 -2.38 1.52 7.67
N MET A 85 -3.57 1.09 8.06
CA MET A 85 -3.93 0.80 9.43
C MET A 85 -4.58 -0.57 9.53
N LEU A 86 -4.21 -1.33 10.56
CA LEU A 86 -5.01 -2.44 11.07
C LEU A 86 -5.62 -2.02 12.40
N GLU A 87 -6.94 -2.10 12.47
CA GLU A 87 -7.70 -1.90 13.69
C GLU A 87 -7.30 -2.95 14.76
N PRO A 88 -7.66 -2.74 16.04
CA PRO A 88 -7.49 -3.77 17.05
C PRO A 88 -8.06 -5.13 16.62
N HIS A 89 -7.37 -6.21 17.00
CA HIS A 89 -7.78 -7.58 16.75
C HIS A 89 -8.08 -7.91 15.28
N THR A 90 -7.33 -7.30 14.36
CA THR A 90 -7.46 -7.50 12.91
C THR A 90 -6.34 -8.37 12.37
N GLU A 91 -6.71 -9.34 11.55
CA GLU A 91 -5.77 -10.14 10.78
C GLU A 91 -5.93 -9.82 9.28
N LEU A 92 -4.81 -9.64 8.62
CA LEU A 92 -4.69 -9.53 7.17
C LEU A 92 -4.23 -10.90 6.68
N PRO A 93 -5.11 -11.70 6.04
CA PRO A 93 -4.81 -13.08 5.69
C PRO A 93 -3.66 -13.18 4.69
N ALA A 94 -3.07 -14.37 4.60
CA ALA A 94 -2.01 -14.67 3.66
C ALA A 94 -2.45 -14.40 2.22
N HIS A 95 -1.68 -13.60 1.52
CA HIS A 95 -1.90 -13.21 0.13
C HIS A 95 -0.59 -12.85 -0.56
N ASN A 96 -0.62 -12.80 -1.86
CA ASN A 96 0.43 -12.20 -2.67
C ASN A 96 -0.17 -11.14 -3.58
N ASN A 97 0.60 -10.10 -3.86
CA ASN A 97 0.22 -9.09 -4.81
C ASN A 97 0.60 -9.54 -6.24
N PHE A 98 0.11 -8.76 -7.17
CA PHE A 98 0.47 -8.89 -8.59
C PHE A 98 1.99 -8.95 -8.77
N PRO A 99 2.50 -9.75 -9.72
CA PRO A 99 3.90 -9.77 -10.05
C PRO A 99 4.30 -8.44 -10.72
N MET A 100 4.80 -7.52 -9.91
CA MET A 100 5.33 -6.22 -10.30
C MET A 100 6.71 -6.05 -9.68
N ASP A 101 7.68 -5.62 -10.47
CA ASP A 101 9.06 -5.47 -10.03
C ASP A 101 9.25 -4.25 -9.11
N ILE A 102 8.62 -4.30 -7.93
CA ILE A 102 8.65 -3.26 -6.91
C ILE A 102 9.22 -3.74 -5.58
N TYR A 103 9.76 -2.80 -4.82
CA TYR A 103 9.95 -2.95 -3.39
C TYR A 103 8.78 -2.32 -2.65
N ARG A 104 8.23 -3.05 -1.68
CA ARG A 104 7.27 -2.52 -0.70
C ARG A 104 7.98 -2.26 0.62
N MET A 105 7.78 -1.08 1.16
CA MET A 105 8.47 -0.57 2.33
C MET A 105 7.45 -0.07 3.36
N HIS A 106 7.47 -0.63 4.55
CA HIS A 106 6.60 -0.27 5.65
C HIS A 106 7.41 0.40 6.76
N MET A 107 7.25 1.69 7.00
CA MET A 107 7.75 2.35 8.21
C MET A 107 6.70 2.27 9.32
N GLY A 108 7.06 1.75 10.49
CA GLY A 108 6.17 1.72 11.64
C GLY A 108 5.90 3.12 12.19
N LEU A 109 4.62 3.55 12.22
CA LEU A 109 4.19 4.81 12.82
C LEU A 109 3.61 4.60 14.23
N ILE A 110 2.62 3.73 14.34
CA ILE A 110 2.03 3.29 15.61
C ILE A 110 2.12 1.78 15.63
N THR A 111 2.94 1.26 16.53
CA THR A 111 3.31 -0.16 16.53
C THR A 111 3.15 -0.73 17.93
N PRO A 112 1.92 -1.07 18.32
CA PRO A 112 1.68 -1.71 19.62
C PRO A 112 2.37 -3.08 19.68
N GLU A 113 2.55 -3.60 20.87
CA GLU A 113 2.96 -4.99 21.07
C GLU A 113 1.91 -5.95 20.49
N ASN A 114 2.33 -7.20 20.20
CA ASN A 114 1.48 -8.22 19.59
C ASN A 114 0.97 -7.85 18.18
N CYS A 115 1.77 -7.14 17.39
CA CYS A 115 1.56 -6.99 15.97
C CYS A 115 2.80 -7.39 15.17
N ALA A 116 2.60 -8.21 14.14
CA ALA A 116 3.70 -8.69 13.30
C ALA A 116 3.28 -8.90 11.85
N PHE A 117 4.29 -9.07 11.01
CA PHE A 117 4.15 -9.27 9.58
C PHE A 117 5.06 -10.40 9.12
N ARG A 118 4.48 -11.39 8.45
CA ARG A 118 5.21 -12.51 7.84
C ARG A 118 5.39 -12.26 6.35
N VAL A 119 6.59 -12.55 5.86
CA VAL A 119 6.91 -12.59 4.43
C VAL A 119 7.62 -13.92 4.14
N GLY A 120 6.99 -14.76 3.36
CA GLY A 120 7.44 -16.13 3.17
C GLY A 120 7.51 -16.88 4.51
N LYS A 121 8.72 -17.25 4.92
CA LYS A 121 8.96 -17.97 6.20
C LYS A 121 9.40 -17.07 7.36
N GLU A 122 9.62 -15.77 7.11
CA GLU A 122 10.16 -14.85 8.11
C GLU A 122 9.05 -13.98 8.69
N THR A 123 8.94 -13.93 10.02
CA THR A 123 8.02 -13.05 10.74
C THR A 123 8.81 -11.98 11.48
N LYS A 124 8.43 -10.72 11.30
CA LYS A 124 9.01 -9.58 12.04
C LYS A 124 7.90 -8.73 12.65
N ALA A 125 8.13 -8.24 13.87
CA ALA A 125 7.28 -7.21 14.45
C ALA A 125 7.54 -5.87 13.77
N TRP A 126 6.49 -5.04 13.59
CA TRP A 126 6.72 -3.64 13.27
C TRP A 126 7.25 -2.91 14.50
N ARG A 127 8.24 -2.09 14.27
CA ARG A 127 8.79 -1.18 15.29
C ARG A 127 8.72 0.25 14.81
N LYS A 128 8.53 1.16 15.76
CA LYS A 128 8.49 2.60 15.50
C LYS A 128 9.77 3.08 14.83
N LYS A 129 9.63 3.84 13.72
CA LYS A 129 10.74 4.38 12.91
C LYS A 129 11.57 3.33 12.15
N GLU A 130 11.27 2.03 12.29
CA GLU A 130 11.97 0.97 11.55
C GLU A 130 11.22 0.58 10.28
N TRP A 131 11.96 0.06 9.30
CA TRP A 131 11.46 -0.33 8.01
C TRP A 131 11.39 -1.84 7.87
N LEU A 132 10.28 -2.35 7.36
CA LEU A 132 10.16 -3.70 6.81
C LEU A 132 10.06 -3.57 5.28
N ILE A 133 11.07 -4.10 4.57
CA ILE A 133 11.18 -3.98 3.11
C ILE A 133 11.12 -5.36 2.50
N PHE A 134 10.23 -5.57 1.54
CA PHE A 134 10.01 -6.87 0.92
C PHE A 134 9.50 -6.75 -0.52
N CYS A 135 9.49 -7.89 -1.24
CA CYS A 135 8.84 -8.02 -2.53
C CYS A 135 7.38 -8.48 -2.32
N PRO A 136 6.37 -7.71 -2.72
CA PRO A 136 4.97 -8.05 -2.45
C PRO A 136 4.44 -9.24 -3.27
N GLU A 137 5.22 -9.77 -4.22
CA GLU A 137 4.91 -11.03 -4.91
C GLU A 137 5.08 -12.26 -4.00
N VAL A 138 5.97 -12.16 -3.00
CA VAL A 138 6.13 -13.19 -1.98
C VAL A 138 4.90 -13.19 -1.09
N GLU A 139 4.35 -14.39 -0.82
CA GLU A 139 3.22 -14.53 0.10
C GLU A 139 3.52 -13.85 1.43
N HIS A 140 2.57 -13.03 1.87
CA HIS A 140 2.70 -12.27 3.10
C HIS A 140 1.35 -12.12 3.81
N GLU A 141 1.42 -11.98 5.13
CA GLU A 141 0.28 -11.78 6.01
C GLU A 141 0.66 -10.89 7.18
N GLY A 142 -0.33 -10.33 7.86
CA GLY A 142 -0.05 -9.50 9.01
C GLY A 142 -1.17 -9.55 10.03
N TYR A 143 -0.86 -9.26 11.28
CA TYR A 143 -1.87 -9.17 12.31
C TYR A 143 -1.60 -8.02 13.28
N ASN A 144 -2.68 -7.54 13.86
CA ASN A 144 -2.69 -6.67 15.02
C ASN A 144 -3.60 -7.29 16.08
N ARG A 145 -3.00 -7.95 17.08
CA ARG A 145 -3.71 -8.59 18.19
C ARG A 145 -3.75 -7.71 19.44
N ALA A 146 -3.30 -6.45 19.32
CA ALA A 146 -3.35 -5.47 20.38
C ALA A 146 -4.73 -4.83 20.51
N ALA A 147 -4.96 -4.17 21.66
CA ALA A 147 -6.18 -3.38 21.92
C ALA A 147 -6.15 -2.00 21.23
N THR A 148 -5.05 -1.62 20.59
CA THR A 148 -4.89 -0.34 19.90
C THR A 148 -4.53 -0.56 18.44
N ARG A 149 -4.80 0.44 17.58
CA ARG A 149 -4.53 0.38 16.14
C ARG A 149 -3.03 0.29 15.83
N ARG A 150 -2.65 -0.51 14.82
CA ARG A 150 -1.32 -0.50 14.21
C ARG A 150 -1.35 0.34 12.95
N VAL A 151 -0.40 1.27 12.80
CA VAL A 151 -0.29 2.17 11.65
C VAL A 151 1.11 2.11 11.05
N ILE A 152 1.16 2.04 9.73
CA ILE A 152 2.39 2.16 8.95
C ILE A 152 2.28 3.30 7.93
N PHE A 153 3.41 3.87 7.58
CA PHE A 153 3.60 4.60 6.33
C PHE A 153 4.16 3.62 5.30
N LEU A 154 3.43 3.41 4.22
CA LEU A 154 3.79 2.49 3.15
C LEU A 154 4.31 3.28 1.94
N ILE A 155 5.39 2.79 1.35
CA ILE A 155 5.93 3.27 0.07
C ILE A 155 6.19 2.04 -0.81
N ASP A 156 5.73 2.10 -2.05
CA ASP A 156 6.13 1.18 -3.11
C ASP A 156 6.97 1.93 -4.14
N VAL A 157 8.12 1.39 -4.49
CA VAL A 157 9.00 1.92 -5.53
C VAL A 157 9.38 0.84 -6.54
N TRP A 158 9.50 1.23 -7.82
CA TRP A 158 10.03 0.34 -8.85
C TRP A 158 11.49 0.00 -8.56
N LYS A 159 11.88 -1.28 -8.72
CA LYS A 159 13.28 -1.71 -8.60
C LYS A 159 14.14 -1.10 -9.70
N ASN A 160 13.59 -1.04 -10.91
CA ASN A 160 14.26 -0.49 -12.09
C ASN A 160 13.36 0.55 -12.77
N PRO A 161 13.27 1.79 -12.26
CA PRO A 161 12.33 2.80 -12.76
C PRO A 161 12.55 3.15 -14.24
N ASP A 162 13.80 3.13 -14.72
CA ASP A 162 14.16 3.48 -16.09
C ASP A 162 13.93 2.34 -17.10
N ARG A 163 13.86 1.10 -16.63
CA ARG A 163 13.74 -0.11 -17.47
C ARG A 163 12.46 -0.89 -17.20
N ARG A 164 11.35 -0.19 -16.96
CA ARG A 164 10.07 -0.87 -16.69
C ARG A 164 9.56 -1.62 -17.92
N PRO A 165 9.21 -2.91 -17.79
CA PRO A 165 8.56 -3.67 -18.86
C PRO A 165 7.30 -2.98 -19.36
N LEU A 166 6.97 -3.13 -20.64
CA LEU A 166 5.73 -2.57 -21.23
C LEU A 166 4.49 -3.06 -20.50
N ARG A 167 4.49 -4.33 -20.05
CA ARG A 167 3.44 -4.91 -19.21
C ARG A 167 3.21 -4.10 -17.93
N ASP A 168 4.27 -3.75 -17.21
CA ASP A 168 4.17 -3.03 -15.94
C ASP A 168 3.71 -1.59 -16.13
N ARG A 169 4.12 -0.97 -17.24
CA ARG A 169 3.61 0.35 -17.65
C ARG A 169 2.12 0.30 -17.96
N PHE A 170 1.67 -0.74 -18.68
CA PHE A 170 0.26 -0.96 -18.98
C PHE A 170 -0.56 -1.23 -17.71
N LEU A 171 -0.08 -2.09 -16.81
CA LEU A 171 -0.76 -2.38 -15.53
C LEU A 171 -0.85 -1.16 -14.62
N THR A 172 0.19 -0.32 -14.60
CA THR A 172 0.18 0.97 -13.88
C THR A 172 -0.90 1.90 -14.43
N TRP A 173 -0.96 2.04 -15.77
CA TRP A 173 -1.98 2.84 -16.43
C TRP A 173 -3.39 2.31 -16.14
N LEU A 174 -3.60 1.00 -16.26
CA LEU A 174 -4.87 0.34 -15.98
C LEU A 174 -5.30 0.56 -14.51
N GLY A 175 -4.36 0.45 -13.58
CA GLY A 175 -4.59 0.74 -12.16
C GLY A 175 -5.04 2.18 -11.93
N GLY A 176 -4.38 3.14 -12.56
CA GLY A 176 -4.77 4.55 -12.54
C GLY A 176 -6.16 4.81 -13.10
N VAL A 177 -6.49 4.18 -14.24
CA VAL A 177 -7.83 4.24 -14.85
C VAL A 177 -8.88 3.66 -13.89
N LYS A 178 -8.63 2.49 -13.29
CA LYS A 178 -9.52 1.88 -12.30
C LYS A 178 -9.79 2.82 -11.13
N ILE A 179 -8.75 3.45 -10.60
CA ILE A 179 -8.90 4.42 -9.50
C ILE A 179 -9.76 5.62 -9.94
N MET A 180 -9.50 6.17 -11.11
CA MET A 180 -10.27 7.30 -11.65
C MET A 180 -11.75 6.90 -11.83
N MET A 181 -12.03 5.74 -12.39
CA MET A 181 -13.39 5.22 -12.55
C MET A 181 -14.10 5.01 -11.21
N SER A 182 -13.40 4.51 -10.19
CA SER A 182 -13.99 4.30 -8.86
C SER A 182 -14.49 5.57 -8.19
N ARG A 183 -14.07 6.73 -8.65
CA ARG A 183 -14.48 8.05 -8.14
C ARG A 183 -15.82 8.53 -8.70
N THR A 184 -16.30 7.95 -9.79
CA THR A 184 -17.60 8.27 -10.42
C THR A 184 -18.66 7.22 -10.11
N ALA A 185 -19.93 7.62 -10.07
CA ALA A 185 -21.03 6.67 -9.83
C ALA A 185 -21.13 5.62 -10.95
N ILE A 186 -20.97 6.04 -12.20
CA ILE A 186 -20.99 5.16 -13.38
C ILE A 186 -19.82 4.19 -13.34
N GLY A 187 -18.62 4.69 -13.09
CA GLY A 187 -17.41 3.87 -13.00
C GLY A 187 -17.49 2.83 -11.87
N ARG A 188 -18.04 3.19 -10.70
CA ARG A 188 -18.26 2.22 -9.60
C ARG A 188 -19.23 1.11 -10.01
N ARG A 189 -20.32 1.43 -10.71
CA ARG A 189 -21.26 0.43 -11.22
C ARG A 189 -20.59 -0.50 -12.24
N PHE A 190 -19.79 0.05 -13.14
CA PHE A 190 -19.03 -0.74 -14.11
C PHE A 190 -18.00 -1.66 -13.41
N LEU A 191 -17.21 -1.15 -12.46
CA LEU A 191 -16.24 -1.95 -11.72
C LEU A 191 -16.93 -3.05 -10.90
N HIS A 192 -18.09 -2.76 -10.32
CA HIS A 192 -18.91 -3.76 -9.63
C HIS A 192 -19.39 -4.85 -10.60
N PHE A 193 -19.91 -4.47 -11.77
CA PHE A 193 -20.28 -5.44 -12.81
C PHE A 193 -19.11 -6.33 -13.20
N VAL A 194 -17.92 -5.76 -13.47
CA VAL A 194 -16.72 -6.55 -13.82
C VAL A 194 -16.34 -7.50 -12.69
N SER A 195 -16.42 -7.07 -11.42
CA SER A 195 -16.03 -7.91 -10.28
C SER A 195 -17.02 -9.04 -10.01
N THR A 196 -18.31 -8.87 -10.34
CA THR A 196 -19.37 -9.86 -10.10
C THR A 196 -19.62 -10.78 -11.28
N ASN A 197 -19.31 -10.33 -12.51
CA ASN A 197 -19.49 -11.11 -13.71
C ASN A 197 -18.31 -12.07 -13.93
N ARG A 198 -18.58 -13.40 -13.88
CA ARG A 198 -17.55 -14.44 -14.02
C ARG A 198 -16.74 -14.36 -15.31
N VAL A 199 -17.39 -14.01 -16.43
CA VAL A 199 -16.72 -13.90 -17.74
C VAL A 199 -15.84 -12.67 -17.78
N ALA A 200 -16.36 -11.51 -17.39
CA ALA A 200 -15.60 -10.27 -17.33
C ALA A 200 -14.40 -10.39 -16.38
N ARG A 201 -14.58 -11.04 -15.23
CA ARG A 201 -13.50 -11.32 -14.29
C ARG A 201 -12.41 -12.21 -14.90
N ARG A 202 -12.77 -13.30 -15.57
CA ARG A 202 -11.80 -14.18 -16.27
C ARG A 202 -10.99 -13.44 -17.33
N ILE A 203 -11.64 -12.55 -18.10
CA ILE A 203 -10.94 -11.71 -19.08
C ILE A 203 -9.93 -10.80 -18.39
N VAL A 204 -10.32 -10.14 -17.31
CA VAL A 204 -9.41 -9.28 -16.54
C VAL A 204 -8.27 -10.10 -15.93
N ASP A 205 -8.56 -11.25 -15.36
CA ASP A 205 -7.55 -12.15 -14.77
C ASP A 205 -6.55 -12.61 -15.84
N TRP A 206 -7.03 -13.01 -17.02
CA TRP A 206 -6.18 -13.38 -18.16
C TRP A 206 -5.33 -12.20 -18.67
N LEU A 207 -5.92 -11.01 -18.87
CA LEU A 207 -5.19 -9.80 -19.29
C LEU A 207 -4.14 -9.36 -18.27
N THR A 208 -4.39 -9.65 -17.02
CA THR A 208 -3.53 -9.26 -15.91
C THR A 208 -2.59 -10.38 -15.46
N GLY A 209 -2.68 -11.60 -16.03
CA GLY A 209 -1.84 -12.75 -15.68
C GLY A 209 -2.17 -13.38 -14.33
N ARG A 210 -3.41 -13.28 -13.89
CA ARG A 210 -3.99 -13.94 -12.70
C ARG A 210 -4.68 -15.24 -13.10
N THR A 211 -3.97 -16.17 -13.71
CA THR A 211 -4.49 -17.54 -13.99
C THR A 211 -3.99 -18.52 -12.97
#